data_8f637c8e441899ba642e79b1cab25764
#
_entry.id   8f637c8e441899ba642e79b1cab25764
#
_cell.length_a   1.000
_cell.length_b   1.000
_cell.length_c   1.000
_cell.angle_alpha   90.00
_cell.angle_beta   90.00
_cell.angle_gamma   90.00
#
_symmetry.space_group_name_H-M   'P 1'
#
loop_
_entity.id
_entity.type
_entity.pdbx_description
1 polymer ?
#
loop_
_entity_poly.entity_id
_entity_poly.type
_entity_poly.pdbx_seq_one_letter_code
_entity_poly.pdbx_strand_id
1 'polypeptide(L)'
;MPGPRGSDRGPAPGDAHRVVLYTRPGCHLCDVARETVLSLRPRLGFVFDEVDIEADEELELEYGIRIPVVEIDGEEAFEVTVDPIQLEEQLAERDRPSRS
;
A
#
# COMPACT_ATOMS: atom_id res chain seq x y z
N MET A 1 24.22 -13.93 10.92
CA MET A 1 23.79 -13.62 10.87
C MET A 1 23.25 -13.35 10.47
N PRO A 2 23.05 -13.19 10.30
CA PRO A 2 22.47 -12.67 9.91
C PRO A 2 21.85 -12.01 9.93
N GLY A 3 21.52 -11.73 9.87
CA GLY A 3 20.96 -11.15 9.92
C GLY A 3 20.36 -10.67 9.82
N PRO A 4 20.14 -10.30 9.86
CA PRO A 4 19.48 -9.71 9.82
C PRO A 4 18.92 -9.09 9.75
N ARG A 5 18.84 -8.94 9.53
CA ARG A 5 18.36 -8.43 9.46
C ARG A 5 17.68 -7.83 9.88
N GLY A 6 17.79 -7.62 9.66
CA GLY A 6 17.38 -6.64 10.22
C GLY A 6 16.51 -6.76 11.06
N SER A 7 16.40 -7.26 11.28
CA SER A 7 15.59 -7.37 12.01
C SER A 7 15.77 -7.11 13.20
N ASP A 8 16.62 -7.01 13.41
CA ASP A 8 16.87 -6.83 14.57
C ASP A 8 16.36 -5.71 15.11
N ARG A 9 16.06 -4.77 14.57
CA ARG A 9 15.58 -3.75 15.16
C ARG A 9 14.20 -3.81 15.20
N GLY A 10 13.53 -4.64 14.92
CA GLY A 10 12.15 -4.59 14.84
C GLY A 10 11.70 -3.51 13.92
N PRO A 11 10.60 -3.67 13.23
CA PRO A 11 10.14 -2.63 12.33
C PRO A 11 9.53 -1.47 13.09
N ALA A 12 9.65 -0.29 12.53
CA ALA A 12 8.89 0.83 13.02
C ALA A 12 7.42 0.59 12.78
N PRO A 13 6.57 1.32 13.46
CA PRO A 13 5.16 1.25 13.14
C PRO A 13 4.98 1.61 11.69
N GLY A 14 4.25 0.97 10.94
CA GLY A 14 4.11 1.21 9.54
C GLY A 14 5.06 0.39 8.70
N ASP A 15 6.32 0.23 9.13
CA ASP A 15 7.24 -0.64 8.43
C ASP A 15 6.77 -2.07 8.44
N ALA A 16 5.97 -2.44 9.40
CA ALA A 16 5.43 -3.77 9.46
C ALA A 16 4.39 -4.01 8.39
N HIS A 17 3.97 -2.98 7.69
CA HIS A 17 2.88 -3.08 6.74
C HIS A 17 3.37 -2.88 5.33
N ARG A 18 2.68 -3.51 4.39
CA ARG A 18 2.97 -3.36 2.97
C ARG A 18 1.76 -2.74 2.30
N VAL A 19 2.02 -1.65 1.58
CA VAL A 19 1.00 -0.98 0.80
C VAL A 19 1.30 -1.24 -0.67
N VAL A 20 0.34 -1.79 -1.39
CA VAL A 20 0.50 -2.12 -2.80
C VAL A 20 -0.49 -1.30 -3.60
N LEU A 21 0.01 -0.64 -4.63
CA LEU A 21 -0.82 0.16 -5.51
C LEU A 21 -0.87 -0.49 -6.88
N TYR A 22 -2.07 -0.86 -7.33
CA TYR A 22 -2.26 -1.43 -8.65
C TYR A 22 -2.59 -0.33 -9.62
N THR A 23 -1.81 -0.23 -10.68
CA THR A 23 -1.86 0.89 -11.61
C THR A 23 -1.80 0.42 -13.05
N ARG A 24 -1.92 1.37 -13.96
CA ARG A 24 -1.75 1.15 -15.38
C ARG A 24 -1.05 2.38 -15.95
N PRO A 25 -0.18 2.22 -16.95
CA PRO A 25 0.46 3.39 -17.58
C PRO A 25 -0.59 4.35 -18.12
N GLY A 26 -0.34 5.64 -17.96
CA GLY A 26 -1.24 6.66 -18.47
C GLY A 26 -2.47 6.92 -17.65
N CYS A 27 -2.55 6.35 -16.46
CA CYS A 27 -3.71 6.55 -15.60
C CYS A 27 -3.48 7.75 -14.69
N HIS A 28 -4.23 8.81 -14.92
CA HIS A 28 -4.07 10.03 -14.14
C HIS A 28 -4.43 9.82 -12.66
N LEU A 29 -5.52 9.10 -12.43
CA LEU A 29 -5.94 8.84 -11.04
C LEU A 29 -4.92 7.97 -10.31
N CYS A 30 -4.24 7.08 -11.05
CA CYS A 30 -3.19 6.29 -10.45
C CYS A 30 -2.01 7.16 -10.03
N ASP A 31 -1.70 8.18 -10.83
CA ASP A 31 -0.64 9.12 -10.46
C ASP A 31 -1.00 9.87 -9.19
N VAL A 32 -2.24 10.30 -9.09
CA VAL A 32 -2.70 11.01 -7.89
C VAL A 32 -2.62 10.08 -6.68
N ALA A 33 -3.07 8.85 -6.84
CA ALA A 33 -3.03 7.89 -5.74
C ALA A 33 -1.59 7.62 -5.29
N ARG A 34 -0.68 7.49 -6.26
CA ARG A 34 0.72 7.27 -5.94
C ARG A 34 1.28 8.42 -5.12
N GLU A 35 0.98 9.65 -5.53
CA GLU A 35 1.47 10.81 -4.80
C GLU A 35 0.92 10.84 -3.38
N THR A 36 -0.36 10.52 -3.23
CA THR A 36 -0.96 10.50 -1.92
C THR A 36 -0.28 9.49 -1.01
N VAL A 37 -0.11 8.26 -1.52
CA VAL A 37 0.50 7.21 -0.72
C VAL A 37 1.94 7.55 -0.39
N LEU A 38 2.70 8.01 -1.38
CA LEU A 38 4.11 8.30 -1.15
C LEU A 38 4.32 9.48 -0.22
N SER A 39 3.38 10.42 -0.20
CA SER A 39 3.51 11.57 0.69
C SER A 39 3.43 11.16 2.16
N LEU A 40 2.78 10.04 2.45
CA LEU A 40 2.64 9.58 3.82
C LEU A 40 3.77 8.64 4.24
N ARG A 41 4.49 8.10 3.28
CA ARG A 41 5.46 7.07 3.57
C ARG A 41 6.59 7.54 4.50
N PRO A 42 7.16 8.74 4.30
CA PRO A 42 8.25 9.15 5.20
C PRO A 42 7.82 9.22 6.66
N ARG A 43 6.57 9.57 6.90
CA ARG A 43 6.08 9.70 8.25
C ARG A 43 5.60 8.38 8.83
N LEU A 44 5.00 7.54 7.99
CA LEU A 44 4.41 6.30 8.48
C LEU A 44 5.29 5.07 8.28
N GLY A 45 6.21 5.11 7.31
CA GLY A 45 7.26 4.11 7.25
C GLY A 45 6.87 2.75 6.70
N PHE A 46 5.81 2.65 5.93
CA PHE A 46 5.40 1.36 5.38
C PHE A 46 6.23 1.01 4.14
N VAL A 47 6.20 -0.26 3.77
CA VAL A 47 6.79 -0.73 2.52
C VAL A 47 5.81 -0.44 1.39
N PHE A 48 6.29 0.09 0.29
CA PHE A 48 5.43 0.45 -0.83
C PHE A 48 5.85 -0.31 -2.07
N ASP A 49 4.87 -0.94 -2.72
CA ASP A 49 5.08 -1.58 -4.01
C ASP A 49 4.04 -1.07 -4.99
N GLU A 50 4.43 -0.98 -6.24
CA GLU A 50 3.51 -0.59 -7.30
C GLU A 50 3.48 -1.70 -8.33
N VAL A 51 2.29 -2.09 -8.75
CA VAL A 51 2.10 -3.19 -9.68
C VAL A 51 1.38 -2.69 -10.91
N ASP A 52 1.99 -2.92 -12.09
CA ASP A 52 1.37 -2.58 -13.37
C ASP A 52 0.46 -3.74 -13.76
N ILE A 53 -0.84 -3.50 -13.79
CA ILE A 53 -1.78 -4.58 -14.06
C ILE A 53 -1.72 -5.05 -15.51
N GLU A 54 -1.14 -4.25 -16.40
CA GLU A 54 -1.02 -4.67 -17.79
C GLU A 54 0.02 -5.77 -17.96
N ALA A 55 0.86 -5.98 -16.96
CA ALA A 55 1.84 -7.04 -17.04
C ALA A 55 1.25 -8.43 -16.87
N ASP A 56 -0.01 -8.54 -16.47
CA ASP A 56 -0.61 -9.82 -16.18
C ASP A 56 -2.11 -9.76 -16.50
N GLU A 57 -2.54 -10.66 -17.36
CA GLU A 57 -3.93 -10.67 -17.79
C GLU A 57 -4.89 -10.85 -16.63
N GLU A 58 -4.51 -11.65 -15.66
CA GLU A 58 -5.38 -11.87 -14.52
C GLU A 58 -5.57 -10.60 -13.70
N LEU A 59 -4.49 -9.83 -13.58
CA LEU A 59 -4.58 -8.57 -12.86
C LEU A 59 -5.50 -7.60 -13.59
N GLU A 60 -5.42 -7.58 -14.90
CA GLU A 60 -6.31 -6.73 -15.66
C GLU A 60 -7.76 -7.10 -15.49
N LEU A 61 -8.04 -8.39 -15.47
CA LEU A 61 -9.41 -8.82 -15.26
C LEU A 61 -9.91 -8.47 -13.87
N GLU A 62 -9.03 -8.59 -12.89
CA GLU A 62 -9.42 -8.37 -11.50
C GLU A 62 -9.57 -6.89 -11.19
N TYR A 63 -8.64 -6.06 -11.67
CA TYR A 63 -8.57 -4.67 -11.22
C TYR A 63 -8.83 -3.63 -12.30
N GLY A 64 -8.94 -4.04 -13.55
CA GLY A 64 -8.88 -3.12 -14.68
C GLY A 64 -9.80 -1.93 -14.62
N ILE A 65 -11.03 -2.12 -14.16
CA ILE A 65 -11.99 -1.02 -14.12
C ILE A 65 -12.05 -0.38 -12.74
N ARG A 66 -11.23 -0.84 -11.81
CA ARG A 66 -11.27 -0.31 -10.45
C ARG A 66 -10.01 0.44 -10.06
N ILE A 67 -9.00 0.47 -10.94
CA ILE A 67 -7.75 1.13 -10.60
C ILE A 67 -7.95 2.63 -10.43
N PRO A 68 -7.14 3.27 -9.58
CA PRO A 68 -6.11 2.62 -8.76
C PRO A 68 -6.72 1.85 -7.59
N VAL A 69 -6.12 0.72 -7.29
CA VAL A 69 -6.53 -0.09 -6.15
C VAL A 69 -5.36 -0.13 -5.17
N VAL A 70 -5.64 0.09 -3.90
CA VAL A 70 -4.62 0.04 -2.87
C VAL A 70 -4.93 -1.09 -1.91
N GLU A 71 -3.94 -1.94 -1.69
CA GLU A 71 -4.05 -3.01 -0.70
C GLU A 71 -3.11 -2.72 0.45
N ILE A 72 -3.56 -3.04 1.64
CA ILE A 72 -2.72 -2.98 2.83
C ILE A 72 -2.64 -4.39 3.37
N ASP A 73 -1.42 -4.93 3.38
CA ASP A 73 -1.18 -6.30 3.88
C ASP A 73 -2.05 -7.33 3.18
N GLY A 74 -2.26 -7.14 1.89
CA GLY A 74 -3.00 -8.09 1.08
C GLY A 74 -4.50 -7.90 1.06
N GLU A 75 -5.02 -6.89 1.75
CA GLU A 75 -6.46 -6.61 1.76
C GLU A 75 -6.75 -5.32 1.04
N GLU A 76 -7.76 -5.32 0.20
CA GLU A 76 -8.12 -4.12 -0.52
C GLU A 76 -8.63 -3.06 0.44
N ALA A 77 -8.06 -1.89 0.37
CA ALA A 77 -8.43 -0.79 1.25
C ALA A 77 -9.10 0.35 0.51
N PHE A 78 -8.70 0.59 -0.74
CA PHE A 78 -9.24 1.69 -1.53
C PHE A 78 -9.33 1.27 -2.98
N GLU A 79 -10.31 1.85 -3.68
CA GLU A 79 -10.34 1.75 -5.13
C GLU A 79 -10.73 3.10 -5.69
N VAL A 80 -10.19 3.44 -6.82
CA VAL A 80 -10.41 4.66 -7.57
C VAL A 80 -9.75 5.87 -6.94
N THR A 81 -9.96 6.11 -5.65
CA THR A 81 -9.31 7.23 -4.97
C THR A 81 -8.75 6.75 -3.65
N VAL A 82 -7.78 7.50 -3.12
CA VAL A 82 -7.15 7.18 -1.86
C VAL A 82 -7.24 8.40 -0.96
N ASP A 83 -7.91 8.23 0.17
CA ASP A 83 -8.04 9.32 1.14
C ASP A 83 -6.85 9.21 2.10
N PRO A 84 -5.99 10.22 2.16
CA PRO A 84 -4.80 10.12 3.00
C PRO A 84 -5.11 9.98 4.49
N ILE A 85 -6.18 10.59 4.95
CA ILE A 85 -6.53 10.49 6.36
C ILE A 85 -6.99 9.07 6.69
N GLN A 86 -7.79 8.48 5.81
CA GLN A 86 -8.23 7.12 6.03
C GLN A 86 -7.10 6.13 5.88
N LEU A 87 -6.16 6.38 4.97
CA LEU A 87 -5.00 5.50 4.85
C LEU A 87 -4.20 5.51 6.13
N GLU A 88 -3.99 6.69 6.68
CA GLU A 88 -3.26 6.79 7.93
C GLU A 88 -3.99 6.07 9.05
N GLU A 89 -5.31 6.23 9.11
CA GLU A 89 -6.10 5.59 10.14
C GLU A 89 -6.09 4.07 10.02
N GLN A 90 -6.17 3.56 8.81
CA GLN A 90 -6.16 2.12 8.62
C GLN A 90 -4.82 1.52 9.00
N LEU A 91 -3.74 2.21 8.69
CA LEU A 91 -2.42 1.73 9.09
C LEU A 91 -2.26 1.76 10.60
N ALA A 92 -2.76 2.81 11.23
CA ALA A 92 -2.70 2.91 12.68
C ALA A 92 -3.50 1.81 13.35
N GLU A 93 -4.64 1.48 12.78
CA GLU A 93 -5.44 0.40 13.34
C GLU A 93 -4.74 -0.93 13.27
N ARG A 94 -4.01 -1.17 12.18
CA ARG A 94 -3.29 -2.42 12.04
C ARG A 94 -2.11 -2.50 12.97
N ASP A 95 -1.60 -1.35 13.42
CA ASP A 95 -0.50 -1.32 14.37
C ASP A 95 -0.96 -1.52 15.81
N ARG A 96 -2.25 -1.41 16.09
CA ARG A 96 -2.72 -1.58 17.45
C ARG A 96 -2.53 -2.98 17.88
N PRO A 97 -2.17 -3.21 19.13
CA PRO A 97 -2.11 -4.55 19.65
C PRO A 97 -3.47 -5.18 19.55
N SER A 98 -3.47 -6.39 19.19
CA SER A 98 -4.67 -7.08 19.12
C SER A 98 -5.21 -7.26 20.44
N ARG A 99 -6.22 -7.02 20.86
CA ARG A 99 -6.63 -7.15 22.00
C ARG A 99 -7.35 -8.01 22.07
N SER A 100 -7.37 -8.47 21.83
CA SER A 100 -8.06 -9.23 21.84
C SER A 100 -8.50 -9.68 22.46
#